data_050ca06c23aeb550dac7afa173d71446
#
_entry.id   050ca06c23aeb550dac7afa173d71446
#
_cell.length_a   1.000
_cell.length_b   1.000
_cell.length_c   1.000
_cell.angle_alpha   90.00
_cell.angle_beta   90.00
_cell.angle_gamma   90.00
#
_symmetry.space_group_name_H-M   'P 1'
#
loop_
_entity.id
_entity.type
_entity.pdbx_description
1 polymer ?
#
loop_
_entity_poly.entity_id
_entity_poly.type
_entity_poly.pdbx_seq_one_letter_code
_entity_poly.pdbx_strand_id
1 'polypeptide(L)'
;MNNKVTKQAIISSVPIFFGYVGAGFAFGILAKKYDISLLHSIMMSIFIYAGGMQYIALEFFSKQIDLLSLFLIAIFVNIRHVAYGIAMLDRYKIMTGLSKIYAIFSLTDETFAVLQGNPEKKLSEDEKKSFYIILSFANQMYWILGTIIGRVAGSYITFSLKGVEFALVALFTIIFIEQWKNNVDHKPAILGFIIAAVVVIFNQGSNMITISI
;
A
#
# COMPACT_ATOMS: atom_id res chain seq x y z
N MET A 1 10.05 22.76 -14.83
CA MET A 1 8.99 22.23 -13.94
C MET A 1 8.31 23.44 -13.30
N ASN A 2 6.97 23.51 -13.34
CA ASN A 2 6.25 24.67 -12.79
C ASN A 2 6.23 24.56 -11.24
N ASN A 3 6.92 25.48 -10.55
CA ASN A 3 7.02 25.50 -9.08
C ASN A 3 5.65 25.45 -8.39
N LYS A 4 4.61 26.00 -9.00
CA LYS A 4 3.24 25.98 -8.47
C LYS A 4 2.68 24.56 -8.44
N VAL A 5 2.85 23.80 -9.52
CA VAL A 5 2.36 22.40 -9.62
C VAL A 5 3.09 21.52 -8.63
N THR A 6 4.42 21.63 -8.55
CA THR A 6 5.24 20.88 -7.60
C THR A 6 4.79 21.15 -6.16
N LYS A 7 4.64 22.44 -5.80
CA LYS A 7 4.18 22.81 -4.46
C LYS A 7 2.81 22.24 -4.13
N GLN A 8 1.88 22.28 -5.09
CA GLN A 8 0.53 21.75 -4.92
C GLN A 8 0.55 20.22 -4.74
N ALA A 9 1.31 19.48 -5.54
CA ALA A 9 1.45 18.03 -5.41
C ALA A 9 2.04 17.64 -4.04
N ILE A 10 3.11 18.31 -3.61
CA ILE A 10 3.74 18.07 -2.32
C ILE A 10 2.78 18.40 -1.17
N ILE A 11 2.07 19.52 -1.20
CA ILE A 11 1.08 19.85 -0.17
C ILE A 11 -0.01 18.77 -0.10
N SER A 12 -0.49 18.29 -1.24
CA SER A 12 -1.50 17.23 -1.32
C SER A 12 -0.98 15.88 -0.78
N SER A 13 0.32 15.64 -0.81
CA SER A 13 0.95 14.41 -0.29
C SER A 13 1.29 14.46 1.20
N VAL A 14 1.26 15.64 1.85
CA VAL A 14 1.63 15.80 3.28
C VAL A 14 0.84 14.85 4.21
N PRO A 15 -0.47 14.67 4.08
CA PRO A 15 -1.19 13.73 4.94
C PRO A 15 -0.67 12.28 4.79
N ILE A 16 -0.27 11.89 3.56
CA ILE A 16 0.26 10.56 3.27
C ILE A 16 1.65 10.37 3.87
N PHE A 17 2.47 11.43 3.93
CA PHE A 17 3.82 11.38 4.48
C PHE A 17 3.87 10.72 5.85
N PHE A 18 3.03 11.16 6.78
CA PHE A 18 3.02 10.61 8.15
C PHE A 18 2.61 9.13 8.18
N GLY A 19 1.59 8.76 7.41
CA GLY A 19 1.15 7.38 7.28
C GLY A 19 2.23 6.48 6.67
N TYR A 20 2.81 6.92 5.55
CA TYR A 20 3.77 6.11 4.79
C TYR A 20 5.12 5.98 5.49
N VAL A 21 5.64 7.05 6.08
CA VAL A 21 6.88 6.95 6.86
C VAL A 21 6.68 6.05 8.07
N GLY A 22 5.53 6.15 8.76
CA GLY A 22 5.21 5.30 9.90
C GLY A 22 5.05 3.83 9.53
N ALA A 23 4.22 3.52 8.52
CA ALA A 23 4.01 2.15 8.07
C ALA A 23 5.27 1.57 7.41
N GLY A 24 5.96 2.33 6.56
CA GLY A 24 7.24 1.91 5.99
C GLY A 24 8.30 1.63 7.05
N PHE A 25 8.35 2.44 8.13
CA PHE A 25 9.21 2.21 9.28
C PHE A 25 8.92 0.86 9.96
N ALA A 26 7.65 0.58 10.24
CA ALA A 26 7.24 -0.70 10.82
C ALA A 26 7.58 -1.88 9.88
N PHE A 27 7.35 -1.75 8.57
CA PHE A 27 7.77 -2.73 7.57
C PHE A 27 9.28 -2.96 7.61
N GLY A 28 10.10 -1.89 7.67
CA GLY A 28 11.56 -1.98 7.74
C GLY A 28 12.04 -2.74 8.98
N ILE A 29 11.43 -2.50 10.15
CA ILE A 29 11.74 -3.24 11.39
C ILE A 29 11.40 -4.72 11.23
N LEU A 30 10.21 -5.04 10.68
CA LEU A 30 9.81 -6.42 10.45
C LEU A 30 10.71 -7.10 9.41
N ALA A 31 11.11 -6.42 8.35
CA ALA A 31 12.07 -6.94 7.38
C ALA A 31 13.39 -7.33 8.06
N LYS A 32 13.86 -6.57 9.05
CA LYS A 32 15.02 -6.97 9.87
C LYS A 32 14.74 -8.22 10.69
N LYS A 33 13.57 -8.32 11.31
CA LYS A 33 13.18 -9.49 12.09
C LYS A 33 13.18 -10.78 11.25
N TYR A 34 12.80 -10.70 9.97
CA TYR A 34 12.82 -11.80 9.01
C TYR A 34 14.16 -11.93 8.25
N ASP A 35 15.22 -11.29 8.73
CA ASP A 35 16.57 -11.30 8.15
C ASP A 35 16.65 -10.84 6.68
N ILE A 36 15.64 -10.09 6.21
CA ILE A 36 15.66 -9.48 4.88
C ILE A 36 16.71 -8.37 4.88
N SER A 37 17.63 -8.38 3.92
CA SER A 37 18.66 -7.35 3.83
C SER A 37 18.08 -5.97 3.52
N LEU A 38 18.81 -4.90 3.84
CA LEU A 38 18.40 -3.53 3.52
C LEU A 38 18.13 -3.37 2.02
N LEU A 39 19.01 -3.92 1.18
CA LEU A 39 18.84 -3.85 -0.27
C LEU A 39 17.54 -4.51 -0.72
N HIS A 40 17.24 -5.73 -0.25
CA HIS A 40 16.00 -6.41 -0.60
C HIS A 40 14.77 -5.66 -0.10
N SER A 41 14.82 -5.08 1.11
CA SER A 41 13.71 -4.26 1.64
C SER A 41 13.43 -3.03 0.77
N ILE A 42 14.50 -2.36 0.29
CA ILE A 42 14.38 -1.23 -0.65
C ILE A 42 13.83 -1.71 -2.00
N MET A 43 14.33 -2.82 -2.53
CA MET A 43 13.85 -3.39 -3.80
C MET A 43 12.36 -3.75 -3.72
N MET A 44 11.90 -4.35 -2.61
CA MET A 44 10.47 -4.59 -2.37
C MET A 44 9.67 -3.28 -2.39
N SER A 45 10.17 -2.24 -1.75
CA SER A 45 9.50 -0.93 -1.70
C SER A 45 9.48 -0.20 -3.04
N ILE A 46 10.43 -0.48 -3.94
CA ILE A 46 10.48 0.09 -5.28
C ILE A 46 9.59 -0.71 -6.25
N PHE A 47 9.68 -2.04 -6.25
CA PHE A 47 9.10 -2.88 -7.32
C PHE A 47 7.77 -3.53 -6.94
N ILE A 48 7.51 -3.81 -5.67
CA ILE A 48 6.20 -4.31 -5.23
C ILE A 48 5.29 -3.12 -4.95
N TYR A 49 5.76 -2.15 -4.17
CA TYR A 49 5.09 -0.90 -3.79
C TYR A 49 3.58 -1.08 -3.46
N ALA A 50 3.26 -2.16 -2.79
CA ALA A 50 1.94 -2.49 -2.27
C ALA A 50 2.09 -2.85 -0.79
N GLY A 51 1.92 -1.88 0.10
CA GLY A 51 2.26 -2.00 1.52
C GLY A 51 1.72 -3.27 2.16
N GLY A 52 0.42 -3.54 2.03
CA GLY A 52 -0.20 -4.76 2.53
C GLY A 52 0.47 -6.04 2.00
N MET A 53 0.73 -6.10 0.68
CA MET A 53 1.40 -7.25 0.09
C MET A 53 2.85 -7.40 0.55
N GLN A 54 3.57 -6.29 0.77
CA GLN A 54 4.93 -6.35 1.29
C GLN A 54 4.99 -6.94 2.70
N TYR A 55 4.05 -6.59 3.58
CA TYR A 55 3.95 -7.19 4.92
C TYR A 55 3.64 -8.68 4.84
N ILE A 56 2.69 -9.08 4.00
CA ILE A 56 2.36 -10.49 3.78
C ILE A 56 3.58 -11.24 3.22
N ALA A 57 4.30 -10.65 2.27
CA ALA A 57 5.49 -11.25 1.69
C ALA A 57 6.58 -11.58 2.72
N LEU A 58 6.72 -10.81 3.81
CA LEU A 58 7.66 -11.12 4.89
C LEU A 58 7.34 -12.46 5.56
N GLU A 59 6.07 -12.78 5.74
CA GLU A 59 5.67 -14.08 6.32
C GLU A 59 6.00 -15.24 5.37
N PHE A 60 5.94 -15.04 4.06
CA PHE A 60 6.29 -16.07 3.08
C PHE A 60 7.77 -16.43 3.12
N PHE A 61 8.65 -15.49 3.42
CA PHE A 61 10.07 -15.79 3.57
C PHE A 61 10.36 -16.65 4.81
N SER A 62 9.47 -16.67 5.80
CA SER A 62 9.62 -17.47 7.02
C SER A 62 8.89 -18.81 6.99
N LYS A 63 7.85 -18.93 6.18
CA LYS A 63 7.02 -20.13 6.05
C LYS A 63 7.17 -20.66 4.61
N GLN A 64 7.37 -21.97 4.46
CA GLN A 64 7.36 -22.62 3.14
C GLN A 64 5.92 -22.65 2.61
N ILE A 65 5.49 -21.56 1.98
CA ILE A 65 4.18 -21.46 1.35
C ILE A 65 4.37 -21.73 -0.15
N ASP A 66 3.46 -22.50 -0.72
CA ASP A 66 3.52 -22.83 -2.14
C ASP A 66 3.26 -21.60 -3.03
N LEU A 67 3.83 -21.62 -4.25
CA LEU A 67 3.74 -20.49 -5.18
C LEU A 67 2.31 -20.20 -5.66
N LEU A 68 1.43 -21.20 -5.70
CA LEU A 68 0.04 -21.01 -6.12
C LEU A 68 -0.73 -20.22 -5.06
N SER A 69 -0.57 -20.59 -3.79
CA SER A 69 -1.15 -19.85 -2.67
C SER A 69 -0.65 -18.41 -2.63
N LEU A 70 0.66 -18.19 -2.82
CA LEU A 70 1.23 -16.85 -2.91
C LEU A 70 0.60 -16.04 -4.05
N PHE A 71 0.47 -16.63 -5.23
CA PHE A 71 -0.12 -15.98 -6.41
C PHE A 71 -1.59 -15.59 -6.17
N LEU A 72 -2.39 -16.51 -5.63
CA LEU A 72 -3.78 -16.24 -5.31
C LEU A 72 -3.92 -15.10 -4.28
N ILE A 73 -3.17 -15.17 -3.18
CA ILE A 73 -3.18 -14.11 -2.17
C ILE A 73 -2.77 -12.76 -2.78
N ALA A 74 -1.72 -12.73 -3.62
CA ALA A 74 -1.29 -11.51 -4.28
C ALA A 74 -2.39 -10.89 -5.15
N ILE A 75 -3.12 -11.70 -5.91
CA ILE A 75 -4.25 -11.22 -6.72
C ILE A 75 -5.34 -10.65 -5.82
N PHE A 76 -5.80 -11.41 -4.83
CA PHE A 76 -6.95 -11.00 -4.01
C PHE A 76 -6.65 -9.78 -3.14
N VAL A 77 -5.46 -9.69 -2.54
CA VAL A 77 -5.07 -8.52 -1.75
C VAL A 77 -4.98 -7.26 -2.62
N ASN A 78 -4.52 -7.41 -3.87
CA ASN A 78 -4.29 -6.27 -4.76
C ASN A 78 -5.42 -6.02 -5.77
N ILE A 79 -6.50 -6.81 -5.80
CA ILE A 79 -7.60 -6.65 -6.77
C ILE A 79 -8.24 -5.26 -6.72
N ARG A 80 -8.23 -4.61 -5.56
CA ARG A 80 -8.68 -3.23 -5.36
C ARG A 80 -7.96 -2.23 -6.26
N HIS A 81 -6.67 -2.46 -6.58
CA HIS A 81 -5.93 -1.59 -7.50
C HIS A 81 -6.46 -1.64 -8.91
N VAL A 82 -7.09 -2.76 -9.34
CA VAL A 82 -7.80 -2.84 -10.62
C VAL A 82 -9.00 -1.88 -10.62
N ALA A 83 -9.78 -1.86 -9.53
CA ALA A 83 -10.91 -0.95 -9.38
C ALA A 83 -10.45 0.52 -9.40
N TYR A 84 -9.35 0.85 -8.72
CA TYR A 84 -8.77 2.20 -8.76
C TYR A 84 -8.28 2.57 -10.15
N GLY A 85 -7.62 1.63 -10.85
CA GLY A 85 -7.19 1.83 -12.23
C GLY A 85 -8.35 2.15 -13.17
N ILE A 86 -9.46 1.42 -13.05
CA ILE A 86 -10.70 1.67 -13.83
C ILE A 86 -11.25 3.06 -13.51
N ALA A 87 -11.36 3.42 -12.24
CA ALA A 87 -11.85 4.74 -11.82
C ALA A 87 -10.97 5.90 -12.28
N MET A 88 -9.69 5.65 -12.53
CA MET A 88 -8.72 6.65 -12.99
C MET A 88 -8.54 6.71 -14.51
N LEU A 89 -9.20 5.85 -15.29
CA LEU A 89 -9.04 5.78 -16.75
C LEU A 89 -9.20 7.14 -17.43
N ASP A 90 -10.26 7.87 -17.09
CA ASP A 90 -10.53 9.18 -17.70
C ASP A 90 -9.49 10.25 -17.33
N ARG A 91 -8.93 10.18 -16.13
CA ARG A 91 -7.90 11.12 -15.68
C ARG A 91 -6.54 10.80 -16.32
N TYR A 92 -6.22 9.53 -16.44
CA TYR A 92 -4.92 9.08 -16.97
C TYR A 92 -4.89 8.96 -18.52
N LYS A 93 -6.02 9.19 -19.21
CA LYS A 93 -6.05 9.22 -20.70
C LYS A 93 -5.15 10.29 -21.31
N ILE A 94 -4.92 11.38 -20.58
CA ILE A 94 -4.01 12.46 -21.01
C ILE A 94 -2.53 12.07 -20.95
N MET A 95 -2.20 10.98 -20.25
CA MET A 95 -0.83 10.48 -20.06
C MET A 95 -0.48 9.44 -21.11
N THR A 96 0.80 9.36 -21.49
CA THR A 96 1.31 8.40 -22.49
C THR A 96 2.65 7.80 -22.06
N GLY A 97 3.04 6.68 -22.66
CA GLY A 97 4.36 6.07 -22.47
C GLY A 97 4.65 5.71 -21.00
N LEU A 98 5.91 5.81 -20.62
CA LEU A 98 6.41 5.42 -19.28
C LEU A 98 5.75 6.19 -18.14
N SER A 99 5.39 7.44 -18.36
CA SER A 99 4.71 8.26 -17.33
C SER A 99 3.33 7.69 -16.96
N LYS A 100 2.58 7.18 -17.95
CA LYS A 100 1.30 6.51 -17.71
C LYS A 100 1.48 5.20 -16.97
N ILE A 101 2.47 4.39 -17.40
CA ILE A 101 2.78 3.11 -16.75
C ILE A 101 3.14 3.34 -15.28
N TYR A 102 4.00 4.34 -15.02
CA TYR A 102 4.40 4.68 -13.66
C TYR A 102 3.23 5.17 -12.81
N ALA A 103 2.36 6.05 -13.35
CA ALA A 103 1.19 6.55 -12.62
C ALA A 103 0.20 5.42 -12.25
N ILE A 104 0.03 4.42 -13.13
CA ILE A 104 -0.80 3.25 -12.86
C ILE A 104 -0.14 2.35 -11.81
N PHE A 105 1.14 2.04 -11.97
CA PHE A 105 1.91 1.22 -11.04
C PHE A 105 1.92 1.81 -9.63
N SER A 106 2.09 3.11 -9.50
CA SER A 106 2.19 3.84 -8.23
C SER A 106 0.85 4.27 -7.63
N LEU A 107 -0.27 3.80 -8.19
CA LEU A 107 -1.61 4.12 -7.71
C LEU A 107 -1.95 3.25 -6.48
N THR A 108 -1.72 3.81 -5.31
CA THR A 108 -2.08 3.19 -4.02
C THR A 108 -3.41 3.70 -3.50
N ASP A 109 -3.92 3.11 -2.42
CA ASP A 109 -5.16 3.52 -1.74
C ASP A 109 -5.15 5.02 -1.40
N GLU A 110 -4.04 5.49 -0.84
CA GLU A 110 -3.90 6.88 -0.37
C GLU A 110 -3.73 7.84 -1.54
N THR A 111 -2.96 7.45 -2.57
CA THR A 111 -2.84 8.24 -3.80
C THR A 111 -4.21 8.39 -4.47
N PHE A 112 -4.97 7.29 -4.56
CA PHE A 112 -6.33 7.30 -5.08
C PHE A 112 -7.24 8.20 -4.26
N ALA A 113 -7.22 8.08 -2.92
CA ALA A 113 -8.04 8.90 -2.02
C ALA A 113 -7.77 10.40 -2.19
N VAL A 114 -6.51 10.82 -2.29
CA VAL A 114 -6.15 12.22 -2.56
C VAL A 114 -6.71 12.68 -3.91
N LEU A 115 -6.58 11.85 -4.95
CA LEU A 115 -7.08 12.18 -6.28
C LEU A 115 -8.60 12.26 -6.34
N GLN A 116 -9.34 11.52 -5.51
CA GLN A 116 -10.80 11.67 -5.41
C GLN A 116 -11.23 13.07 -4.95
N GLY A 117 -10.40 13.76 -4.15
CA GLY A 117 -10.61 15.15 -3.75
C GLY A 117 -10.42 16.16 -4.90
N ASN A 118 -10.01 15.73 -6.09
CA ASN A 118 -9.78 16.57 -7.26
C ASN A 118 -8.84 17.79 -7.02
N PRO A 119 -7.71 17.63 -6.32
CA PRO A 119 -6.81 18.73 -6.04
C PRO A 119 -6.28 19.40 -7.32
N GLU A 120 -6.20 18.64 -8.42
CA GLU A 120 -5.70 19.09 -9.73
C GLU A 120 -6.75 19.77 -10.62
N LYS A 121 -7.98 19.95 -10.15
CA LYS A 121 -9.13 20.44 -10.98
C LYS A 121 -8.84 21.73 -11.74
N LYS A 122 -8.06 22.65 -11.14
CA LYS A 122 -7.76 23.97 -11.70
C LYS A 122 -6.48 23.99 -12.57
N LEU A 123 -5.82 22.86 -12.76
CA LEU A 123 -4.59 22.74 -13.54
C LEU A 123 -4.91 22.48 -15.02
N SER A 124 -4.04 22.95 -15.91
CA SER A 124 -4.06 22.56 -17.34
C SER A 124 -3.73 21.08 -17.51
N GLU A 125 -3.97 20.52 -18.69
CA GLU A 125 -3.70 19.07 -18.93
C GLU A 125 -2.22 18.70 -18.71
N ASP A 126 -1.28 19.53 -19.17
CA ASP A 126 0.14 19.27 -18.97
C ASP A 126 0.57 19.45 -17.51
N GLU A 127 -0.03 20.37 -16.80
CA GLU A 127 0.17 20.54 -15.37
C GLU A 127 -0.40 19.36 -14.58
N LYS A 128 -1.55 18.78 -14.99
CA LYS A 128 -2.12 17.57 -14.39
C LYS A 128 -1.20 16.36 -14.55
N LYS A 129 -0.60 16.16 -15.74
CA LYS A 129 0.40 15.09 -15.95
C LYS A 129 1.55 15.20 -14.95
N SER A 130 2.10 16.41 -14.84
CA SER A 130 3.19 16.68 -13.88
C SER A 130 2.74 16.47 -12.45
N PHE A 131 1.54 16.92 -12.09
CA PHE A 131 0.96 16.73 -10.76
C PHE A 131 0.85 15.25 -10.38
N TYR A 132 0.30 14.39 -11.25
CA TYR A 132 0.16 12.96 -11.00
C TYR A 132 1.50 12.28 -10.76
N ILE A 133 2.51 12.59 -11.58
CA ILE A 133 3.85 12.00 -11.42
C ILE A 133 4.52 12.47 -10.13
N ILE A 134 4.46 13.76 -9.82
CA ILE A 134 5.10 14.30 -8.63
C ILE A 134 4.43 13.76 -7.36
N LEU A 135 3.09 13.70 -7.32
CA LEU A 135 2.34 13.15 -6.20
C LEU A 135 2.72 11.68 -5.97
N SER A 136 2.65 10.86 -7.02
CA SER A 136 2.98 9.44 -6.94
C SER A 136 4.44 9.21 -6.52
N PHE A 137 5.37 9.97 -7.08
CA PHE A 137 6.78 9.86 -6.75
C PHE A 137 7.07 10.28 -5.30
N ALA A 138 6.46 11.36 -4.83
CA ALA A 138 6.61 11.79 -3.43
C ALA A 138 6.11 10.70 -2.47
N ASN A 139 4.93 10.12 -2.73
CA ASN A 139 4.36 9.06 -1.90
C ASN A 139 5.25 7.82 -1.88
N GLN A 140 5.78 7.40 -3.03
CA GLN A 140 6.71 6.26 -3.09
C GLN A 140 8.00 6.55 -2.32
N MET A 141 8.54 7.76 -2.42
CA MET A 141 9.73 8.14 -1.66
C MET A 141 9.49 8.14 -0.15
N TYR A 142 8.31 8.53 0.33
CA TYR A 142 7.96 8.48 1.74
C TYR A 142 7.96 7.04 2.27
N TRP A 143 7.39 6.11 1.49
CA TRP A 143 7.40 4.70 1.84
C TRP A 143 8.82 4.11 1.87
N ILE A 144 9.63 4.39 0.86
CA ILE A 144 11.04 3.94 0.80
C ILE A 144 11.83 4.53 1.97
N LEU A 145 11.66 5.82 2.26
CA LEU A 145 12.33 6.49 3.37
C LEU A 145 11.98 5.81 4.70
N GLY A 146 10.68 5.58 4.95
CA GLY A 146 10.23 4.84 6.13
C GLY A 146 10.87 3.46 6.22
N THR A 147 10.86 2.70 5.11
CA THR A 147 11.51 1.37 5.03
C THR A 147 12.98 1.41 5.40
N ILE A 148 13.74 2.37 4.84
CA ILE A 148 15.19 2.50 5.13
C ILE A 148 15.41 2.80 6.61
N ILE A 149 14.71 3.82 7.13
CA ILE A 149 14.86 4.22 8.54
C ILE A 149 14.49 3.05 9.46
N GLY A 150 13.36 2.38 9.20
CA GLY A 150 12.90 1.25 10.00
C GLY A 150 13.85 0.06 9.93
N ARG A 151 14.37 -0.27 8.75
CA ARG A 151 15.30 -1.39 8.56
C ARG A 151 16.66 -1.14 9.26
N VAL A 152 17.15 0.10 9.21
CA VAL A 152 18.38 0.51 9.93
C VAL A 152 18.10 0.51 11.43
N ALA A 153 17.02 1.16 11.89
CA ALA A 153 16.66 1.21 13.31
C ALA A 153 16.48 -0.21 13.89
N GLY A 154 15.84 -1.12 13.15
CA GLY A 154 15.66 -2.51 13.57
C GLY A 154 16.97 -3.26 13.83
N SER A 155 18.10 -2.79 13.28
CA SER A 155 19.42 -3.37 13.56
C SER A 155 19.98 -2.98 14.93
N TYR A 156 19.49 -1.90 15.51
CA TYR A 156 19.90 -1.40 16.84
C TYR A 156 18.90 -1.74 17.96
N ILE A 157 17.72 -2.23 17.58
CA ILE A 157 16.67 -2.60 18.54
C ILE A 157 17.03 -3.97 19.13
N THR A 158 17.33 -4.01 20.43
CA THR A 158 17.68 -5.23 21.17
C THR A 158 16.53 -5.77 22.05
N PHE A 159 15.45 -5.00 22.19
CA PHE A 159 14.28 -5.39 22.96
C PHE A 159 13.26 -6.17 22.11
N SER A 160 12.32 -6.81 22.79
CA SER A 160 11.27 -7.59 22.13
C SER A 160 10.45 -6.72 21.16
N LEU A 161 10.39 -7.14 19.90
CA LEU A 161 9.54 -6.52 18.86
C LEU A 161 8.07 -6.98 18.95
N LYS A 162 7.65 -7.54 20.11
CA LYS A 162 6.24 -7.88 20.34
C LYS A 162 5.39 -6.63 20.13
N GLY A 163 4.41 -6.72 19.26
CA GLY A 163 3.53 -5.59 18.91
C GLY A 163 3.87 -4.89 17.60
N VAL A 164 5.10 -5.00 17.06
CA VAL A 164 5.39 -4.45 15.71
C VAL A 164 4.57 -5.21 14.65
N GLU A 165 4.30 -6.48 14.85
CA GLU A 165 3.41 -7.29 14.02
C GLU A 165 1.98 -6.74 13.96
N PHE A 166 1.57 -6.00 15.01
CA PHE A 166 0.29 -5.31 15.03
C PHE A 166 0.20 -4.18 13.98
N ALA A 167 1.34 -3.69 13.45
CA ALA A 167 1.35 -2.68 12.41
C ALA A 167 0.61 -3.13 11.15
N LEU A 168 0.69 -4.41 10.78
CA LEU A 168 -0.08 -4.98 9.67
C LEU A 168 -1.59 -4.96 9.98
N VAL A 169 -1.97 -5.40 11.17
CA VAL A 169 -3.37 -5.38 11.61
C VAL A 169 -3.90 -3.96 11.64
N ALA A 170 -3.13 -3.00 12.16
CA ALA A 170 -3.50 -1.59 12.18
C ALA A 170 -3.67 -1.02 10.77
N LEU A 171 -2.74 -1.33 9.84
CA LEU A 171 -2.83 -0.91 8.44
C LEU A 171 -4.15 -1.40 7.80
N PHE A 172 -4.43 -2.69 7.87
CA PHE A 172 -5.67 -3.23 7.30
C PHE A 172 -6.92 -2.72 8.00
N THR A 173 -6.86 -2.49 9.31
CA THR A 173 -7.99 -1.89 10.05
C THR A 173 -8.27 -0.47 9.58
N ILE A 174 -7.24 0.36 9.37
CA ILE A 174 -7.40 1.72 8.84
C ILE A 174 -8.02 1.67 7.45
N ILE A 175 -7.49 0.84 6.55
CA ILE A 175 -8.01 0.67 5.19
C ILE A 175 -9.48 0.22 5.22
N PHE A 176 -9.82 -0.73 6.09
CA PHE A 176 -11.19 -1.18 6.26
C PHE A 176 -12.13 -0.04 6.72
N ILE A 177 -11.71 0.74 7.73
CA ILE A 177 -12.49 1.87 8.24
C ILE A 177 -12.70 2.93 7.16
N GLU A 178 -11.65 3.25 6.39
CA GLU A 178 -11.75 4.21 5.29
C GLU A 178 -12.69 3.72 4.19
N GLN A 179 -12.60 2.47 3.79
CA GLN A 179 -13.51 1.88 2.80
C GLN A 179 -14.95 1.82 3.32
N TRP A 180 -15.13 1.48 4.59
CA TRP A 180 -16.44 1.51 5.22
C TRP A 180 -17.09 2.90 5.20
N LYS A 181 -16.32 3.95 5.51
CA LYS A 181 -16.83 5.33 5.50
C LYS A 181 -17.14 5.84 4.08
N ASN A 182 -16.37 5.41 3.09
CA ASN A 182 -16.46 5.94 1.73
C ASN A 182 -17.45 5.18 0.83
N ASN A 183 -17.88 3.98 1.21
CA ASN A 183 -18.83 3.18 0.46
C ASN A 183 -20.21 3.22 1.10
N VAL A 184 -21.25 3.33 0.27
CA VAL A 184 -22.66 3.27 0.69
C VAL A 184 -23.13 1.82 0.86
N ASP A 185 -22.58 0.90 0.07
CA ASP A 185 -22.91 -0.53 0.17
C ASP A 185 -21.88 -1.28 1.02
N HIS A 186 -22.30 -1.69 2.21
CA HIS A 186 -21.46 -2.44 3.15
C HIS A 186 -21.60 -3.96 3.03
N LYS A 187 -22.46 -4.48 2.14
CA LYS A 187 -22.69 -5.92 1.99
C LYS A 187 -21.43 -6.72 1.72
N PRO A 188 -20.51 -6.30 0.81
CA PRO A 188 -19.26 -7.03 0.57
C PRO A 188 -18.39 -7.14 1.83
N ALA A 189 -18.30 -6.06 2.61
CA ALA A 189 -17.51 -6.04 3.85
C ALA A 189 -18.12 -6.94 4.92
N ILE A 190 -19.45 -6.92 5.09
CA ILE A 190 -20.16 -7.80 6.03
C ILE A 190 -20.01 -9.26 5.62
N LEU A 191 -20.15 -9.56 4.33
CA LEU A 191 -19.98 -10.93 3.81
C LEU A 191 -18.56 -11.43 4.06
N GLY A 192 -17.55 -10.62 3.76
CA GLY A 192 -16.15 -10.97 4.03
C GLY A 192 -15.89 -11.21 5.52
N PHE A 193 -16.46 -10.39 6.41
CA PHE A 193 -16.35 -10.59 7.85
C PHE A 193 -16.99 -11.89 8.32
N ILE A 194 -18.18 -12.23 7.79
CA ILE A 194 -18.88 -13.48 8.12
C ILE A 194 -18.05 -14.68 7.66
N ILE A 195 -17.55 -14.67 6.41
CA ILE A 195 -16.71 -15.75 5.88
C ILE A 195 -15.46 -15.94 6.75
N ALA A 196 -14.75 -14.85 7.07
CA ALA A 196 -13.56 -14.91 7.91
C ALA A 196 -13.88 -15.45 9.30
N ALA A 197 -14.99 -15.03 9.95
CA ALA A 197 -15.41 -15.53 11.24
C ALA A 197 -15.72 -17.03 11.20
N VAL A 198 -16.43 -17.50 10.17
CA VAL A 198 -16.73 -18.92 9.97
C VAL A 198 -15.44 -19.73 9.82
N VAL A 199 -14.49 -19.26 9.00
CA VAL A 199 -13.20 -19.94 8.80
C VAL A 199 -12.40 -20.02 10.09
N VAL A 200 -12.38 -18.97 10.91
CA VAL A 200 -11.70 -18.98 12.21
C VAL A 200 -12.32 -20.02 13.15
N ILE A 201 -13.65 -20.07 13.20
CA ILE A 201 -14.36 -21.01 14.11
C ILE A 201 -14.11 -22.47 13.71
N PHE A 202 -14.16 -22.79 12.43
CA PHE A 202 -14.08 -24.18 11.95
C PHE A 202 -12.66 -24.69 11.72
N ASN A 203 -11.68 -23.84 11.47
CA ASN A 203 -10.33 -24.25 11.03
C ASN A 203 -9.20 -23.80 11.98
N GLN A 204 -9.52 -23.38 13.18
CA GLN A 204 -8.53 -22.93 14.18
C GLN A 204 -7.45 -21.97 13.63
N GLY A 205 -7.75 -21.24 12.57
CA GLY A 205 -6.93 -20.13 12.05
C GLY A 205 -5.70 -20.50 11.21
N SER A 206 -5.30 -21.79 11.13
CA SER A 206 -4.05 -22.16 10.43
C SER A 206 -4.05 -21.89 8.92
N ASN A 207 -5.23 -21.90 8.26
CA ASN A 207 -5.39 -21.69 6.83
C ASN A 207 -6.37 -20.54 6.51
N MET A 208 -6.57 -19.62 7.46
CA MET A 208 -7.60 -18.59 7.39
C MET A 208 -7.53 -17.77 6.10
N ILE A 209 -6.33 -17.32 5.71
CA ILE A 209 -6.16 -16.48 4.53
C ILE A 209 -6.54 -17.24 3.26
N THR A 210 -6.08 -18.48 3.11
CA THR A 210 -6.30 -19.30 1.92
C THR A 210 -7.78 -19.68 1.72
N ILE A 211 -8.52 -19.91 2.82
CA ILE A 211 -9.93 -20.35 2.75
C ILE A 211 -10.91 -19.16 2.67
N SER A 212 -10.52 -17.98 3.18
CA SER A 212 -11.37 -16.78 3.18
C SER A 212 -11.33 -16.00 1.86
N ILE A 213 -10.48 -16.39 0.94
CA ILE A 213 -10.35 -15.83 -0.41
C ILE A 213 -11.31 -16.53 -1.37
#